data_c6632479572dd70d62d095f1d8370230
#
_entry.id   c6632479572dd70d62d095f1d8370230
#
_cell.length_a   1.000
_cell.length_b   1.000
_cell.length_c   1.000
_cell.angle_alpha   90.00
_cell.angle_beta   90.00
_cell.angle_gamma   90.00
#
_symmetry.space_group_name_H-M   'P 1'
#
loop_
_entity.id
_entity.type
_entity.pdbx_description
1 polymer ?
#
loop_
_entity_poly.entity_id
_entity_poly.type
_entity_poly.pdbx_seq_one_letter_code
_entity_poly.pdbx_strand_id
1 'polypeptide(L)'
;GVLDEYAPKKKRTESDDRVIGIDLNNAEIVTSENIRYKQATKTKEYKRLNNRKKRLQRALSRKYIKCNPNNSKRYKLSNNYKKNKRLIKRIDKRLMNIRDDCHNRIITDILLKPPKMIVLEDLYIQQMSSKVKRDDMTYEQKQASKNITEASLRKFRLILTDRIRKYNTKIVIADRYYASTKTCSCCGNIKKMEIQDRVYNCEYCNLVIDRDLNAAINLANYKQITI
;
A
#
# COMPACT_ATOMS: atom_id res chain seq x y z
N GLY A 1 21.10 26.89 -9.29
CA GLY A 1 22.19 26.32 -8.48
C GLY A 1 22.72 27.26 -7.38
N VAL A 2 22.12 28.46 -7.17
CA VAL A 2 22.63 29.45 -6.19
C VAL A 2 21.71 29.60 -4.96
N LEU A 3 20.54 28.97 -4.94
CA LEU A 3 19.59 29.11 -3.82
C LEU A 3 19.69 28.02 -2.74
N ASP A 4 20.47 26.96 -2.96
CA ASP A 4 20.60 25.85 -2.00
C ASP A 4 21.68 26.09 -0.91
N GLU A 5 22.57 27.05 -1.10
CA GLU A 5 23.63 27.36 -0.10
C GLU A 5 23.14 28.14 1.12
N TYR A 6 22.01 28.83 1.04
CA TYR A 6 21.48 29.68 2.11
C TYR A 6 20.34 29.07 2.93
N ALA A 7 19.87 27.88 2.60
CA ALA A 7 18.88 27.22 3.43
C ALA A 7 19.56 26.68 4.70
N PRO A 8 19.16 27.12 5.90
CA PRO A 8 19.71 26.57 7.14
C PRO A 8 19.51 25.06 7.13
N LYS A 9 20.60 24.29 7.18
CA LYS A 9 20.56 22.83 7.30
C LYS A 9 19.79 22.52 8.58
N LYS A 10 18.48 22.18 8.45
CA LYS A 10 17.67 21.74 9.59
C LYS A 10 18.39 20.56 10.24
N LYS A 11 18.77 20.70 11.53
CA LYS A 11 19.31 19.57 12.30
C LYS A 11 18.35 18.41 12.19
N ARG A 12 18.83 17.25 11.72
CA ARG A 12 18.04 16.03 11.68
C ARG A 12 17.78 15.59 13.11
N THR A 13 16.55 15.22 13.39
CA THR A 13 16.20 14.63 14.69
C THR A 13 16.95 13.31 14.84
N GLU A 14 17.59 13.08 15.98
CA GLU A 14 18.27 11.83 16.27
C GLU A 14 17.28 10.67 16.23
N SER A 15 17.68 9.58 15.61
CA SER A 15 16.95 8.32 15.59
C SER A 15 17.42 7.45 16.75
N ASP A 16 16.54 6.64 17.33
CA ASP A 16 16.95 5.57 18.25
C ASP A 16 17.57 4.39 17.48
N ASP A 17 18.17 3.43 18.18
CA ASP A 17 18.85 2.28 17.57
C ASP A 17 17.89 1.19 17.05
N ARG A 18 16.57 1.40 17.12
CA ARG A 18 15.57 0.44 16.68
C ARG A 18 15.58 0.23 15.17
N VAL A 19 15.35 -1.01 14.79
CA VAL A 19 15.08 -1.42 13.41
C VAL A 19 13.63 -1.87 13.32
N ILE A 20 12.85 -1.27 12.44
CA ILE A 20 11.44 -1.61 12.26
C ILE A 20 11.25 -2.25 10.88
N GLY A 21 10.78 -3.49 10.86
CA GLY A 21 10.24 -4.13 9.65
C GLY A 21 8.78 -3.77 9.47
N ILE A 22 8.37 -3.48 8.25
CA ILE A 22 6.98 -3.14 7.92
C ILE A 22 6.49 -4.03 6.79
N ASP A 23 5.50 -4.86 7.10
CA ASP A 23 4.75 -5.61 6.10
C ASP A 23 3.60 -4.76 5.55
N LEU A 24 3.60 -4.54 4.23
CA LEU A 24 2.63 -3.69 3.54
C LEU A 24 1.54 -4.54 2.90
N ASN A 25 0.41 -4.67 3.57
CA ASN A 25 -0.71 -5.46 3.11
C ASN A 25 -1.91 -4.59 2.67
N ASN A 26 -2.82 -5.15 1.85
CA ASN A 26 -4.04 -4.46 1.39
C ASN A 26 -5.05 -4.18 2.51
N ALA A 27 -5.02 -4.99 3.56
CA ALA A 27 -5.95 -4.88 4.67
C ALA A 27 -5.39 -4.01 5.78
N GLU A 28 -4.15 -4.26 6.13
CA GLU A 28 -3.45 -3.66 7.25
C GLU A 28 -1.98 -3.43 6.88
N ILE A 29 -1.34 -2.53 7.58
CA ILE A 29 0.11 -2.37 7.63
C ILE A 29 0.54 -2.88 9.00
N VAL A 30 1.46 -3.83 9.04
CA VAL A 30 1.91 -4.48 10.26
C VAL A 30 3.39 -4.15 10.49
N THR A 31 3.73 -3.72 11.70
CA THR A 31 5.13 -3.47 12.09
C THR A 31 5.67 -4.62 12.92
N SER A 32 7.00 -4.77 12.95
CA SER A 32 7.67 -5.74 13.81
C SER A 32 7.44 -5.53 15.30
N GLU A 33 6.96 -4.34 15.70
CA GLU A 33 6.55 -4.03 17.07
C GLU A 33 5.11 -4.48 17.40
N ASN A 34 4.50 -5.29 16.54
CA ASN A 34 3.12 -5.77 16.64
C ASN A 34 2.06 -4.66 16.59
N ILE A 35 2.38 -3.52 16.00
CA ILE A 35 1.40 -2.45 15.77
C ILE A 35 0.74 -2.68 14.42
N ARG A 36 -0.61 -2.63 14.40
CA ARG A 36 -1.43 -2.89 13.22
C ARG A 36 -2.23 -1.66 12.83
N TYR A 37 -2.03 -1.20 11.63
CA TYR A 37 -2.74 -0.06 11.07
C TYR A 37 -3.71 -0.50 9.98
N LYS A 38 -5.00 -0.29 10.21
CA LYS A 38 -6.02 -0.59 9.20
C LYS A 38 -5.91 0.36 8.02
N GLN A 39 -5.92 -0.20 6.82
CA GLN A 39 -5.93 0.59 5.59
C GLN A 39 -7.24 1.38 5.44
N ALA A 40 -7.15 2.58 4.87
CA ALA A 40 -8.29 3.46 4.60
C ALA A 40 -9.41 2.76 3.82
N THR A 41 -9.05 1.85 2.89
CA THR A 41 -9.97 1.07 2.06
C THR A 41 -10.93 0.17 2.86
N LYS A 42 -10.58 -0.15 4.11
CA LYS A 42 -11.40 -0.99 5.01
C LYS A 42 -12.39 -0.18 5.84
N THR A 43 -12.28 1.13 5.88
CA THR A 43 -13.17 2.00 6.66
C THR A 43 -14.59 2.05 6.06
N LYS A 44 -15.59 2.26 6.93
CA LYS A 44 -17.00 2.37 6.51
C LYS A 44 -17.20 3.53 5.55
N GLU A 45 -16.56 4.68 5.82
CA GLU A 45 -16.67 5.88 4.97
C GLU A 45 -16.11 5.62 3.57
N TYR A 46 -14.92 5.06 3.45
CA TYR A 46 -14.31 4.74 2.16
C TYR A 46 -15.20 3.79 1.35
N LYS A 47 -15.66 2.70 1.97
CA LYS A 47 -16.55 1.73 1.31
C LYS A 47 -17.84 2.37 0.82
N ARG A 48 -18.47 3.24 1.63
CA ARG A 48 -19.70 3.97 1.26
C ARG A 48 -19.46 4.85 0.03
N LEU A 49 -18.39 5.64 0.04
CA LEU A 49 -18.02 6.53 -1.08
C LEU A 49 -17.68 5.73 -2.34
N ASN A 50 -16.91 4.66 -2.22
CA ASN A 50 -16.54 3.80 -3.34
C ASN A 50 -17.77 3.12 -3.96
N ASN A 51 -18.72 2.65 -3.15
CA ASN A 51 -19.98 2.10 -3.63
C ASN A 51 -20.85 3.16 -4.34
N ARG A 52 -20.88 4.39 -3.82
CA ARG A 52 -21.55 5.52 -4.49
C ARG A 52 -20.91 5.81 -5.85
N LYS A 53 -19.57 5.84 -5.92
CA LYS A 53 -18.82 5.99 -7.17
C LYS A 53 -19.19 4.91 -8.17
N LYS A 54 -19.18 3.62 -7.77
CA LYS A 54 -19.55 2.48 -8.65
C LYS A 54 -20.96 2.63 -9.22
N ARG A 55 -21.94 3.06 -8.40
CA ARG A 55 -23.32 3.31 -8.87
C ARG A 55 -23.36 4.44 -9.91
N LEU A 56 -22.65 5.54 -9.66
CA LEU A 56 -22.57 6.66 -10.61
C LEU A 56 -21.86 6.26 -11.92
N GLN A 57 -20.82 5.44 -11.85
CA GLN A 57 -20.12 4.93 -13.02
C GLN A 57 -21.05 4.06 -13.90
N ARG A 58 -21.82 3.14 -13.28
CA ARG A 58 -22.83 2.33 -14.01
C ARG A 58 -23.89 3.21 -14.65
N ALA A 59 -24.38 4.24 -13.93
CA ALA A 59 -25.34 5.19 -14.50
C ALA A 59 -24.73 6.01 -15.64
N LEU A 60 -23.44 6.36 -15.53
CA LEU A 60 -22.71 7.08 -16.57
C LEU A 60 -22.56 6.24 -17.85
N SER A 61 -22.18 4.96 -17.72
CA SER A 61 -22.07 4.04 -18.85
C SER A 61 -23.41 3.90 -19.59
N ARG A 62 -24.52 3.67 -18.85
CA ARG A 62 -25.85 3.59 -19.47
C ARG A 62 -26.25 4.87 -20.21
N LYS A 63 -25.95 6.03 -19.65
CA LYS A 63 -26.21 7.33 -20.30
C LYS A 63 -25.33 7.53 -21.53
N TYR A 64 -24.08 7.07 -21.48
CA TYR A 64 -23.19 7.14 -22.64
C TYR A 64 -23.73 6.34 -23.81
N ILE A 65 -24.10 5.06 -23.56
CA ILE A 65 -24.69 4.18 -24.61
C ILE A 65 -25.94 4.81 -25.17
N LYS A 66 -26.83 5.37 -24.34
CA LYS A 66 -28.07 6.03 -24.80
C LYS A 66 -27.79 7.27 -25.67
N CYS A 67 -26.76 8.05 -25.36
CA CYS A 67 -26.38 9.24 -26.12
C CYS A 67 -25.56 8.92 -27.38
N ASN A 68 -24.95 7.74 -27.44
CA ASN A 68 -24.04 7.34 -28.51
C ASN A 68 -24.23 5.86 -28.88
N PRO A 69 -25.42 5.47 -29.40
CA PRO A 69 -25.73 4.08 -29.69
C PRO A 69 -24.77 3.48 -30.75
N ASN A 70 -24.36 4.28 -31.73
CA ASN A 70 -23.48 3.85 -32.82
C ASN A 70 -21.98 4.04 -32.54
N ASN A 71 -21.60 4.30 -31.30
CA ASN A 71 -20.22 4.56 -30.90
C ASN A 71 -19.48 5.59 -31.77
N SER A 72 -20.19 6.60 -32.25
CA SER A 72 -19.67 7.66 -33.13
C SER A 72 -18.68 8.56 -32.36
N LYS A 73 -17.67 9.08 -33.08
CA LYS A 73 -16.72 10.09 -32.48
C LYS A 73 -17.40 11.44 -32.27
N ARG A 74 -18.48 11.75 -33.00
CA ARG A 74 -19.23 13.02 -32.90
C ARG A 74 -20.60 12.77 -32.28
N TYR A 75 -20.72 13.03 -30.98
CA TYR A 75 -21.97 12.94 -30.23
C TYR A 75 -22.06 14.01 -29.14
N LYS A 76 -23.28 14.42 -28.82
CA LYS A 76 -23.53 15.45 -27.77
C LYS A 76 -23.84 14.79 -26.44
N LEU A 77 -23.02 15.03 -25.44
CA LEU A 77 -23.23 14.55 -24.08
C LEU A 77 -24.35 15.33 -23.37
N SER A 78 -25.28 14.60 -22.74
CA SER A 78 -26.34 15.22 -21.93
C SER A 78 -25.78 15.99 -20.71
N ASN A 79 -26.50 16.99 -20.24
CA ASN A 79 -26.13 17.75 -19.03
C ASN A 79 -26.04 16.83 -17.80
N ASN A 80 -26.94 15.86 -17.70
CA ASN A 80 -26.91 14.87 -16.62
C ASN A 80 -25.67 13.97 -16.68
N TYR A 81 -25.17 13.62 -17.87
CA TYR A 81 -23.89 12.92 -18.03
C TYR A 81 -22.74 13.77 -17.47
N LYS A 82 -22.66 15.04 -17.86
CA LYS A 82 -21.63 15.97 -17.41
C LYS A 82 -21.68 16.15 -15.88
N LYS A 83 -22.87 16.26 -15.28
CA LYS A 83 -23.09 16.35 -13.83
C LYS A 83 -22.55 15.10 -13.09
N ASN A 84 -22.92 13.91 -13.56
CA ASN A 84 -22.44 12.66 -12.95
C ASN A 84 -20.92 12.53 -13.06
N LYS A 85 -20.32 12.89 -14.19
CA LYS A 85 -18.86 12.88 -14.39
C LYS A 85 -18.15 13.81 -13.38
N ARG A 86 -18.70 14.99 -13.13
CA ARG A 86 -18.18 15.93 -12.10
C ARG A 86 -18.28 15.33 -10.68
N LEU A 87 -19.41 14.69 -10.35
CA LEU A 87 -19.59 14.04 -9.05
C LEU A 87 -18.59 12.89 -8.84
N ILE A 88 -18.36 12.07 -9.86
CA ILE A 88 -17.36 11.00 -9.81
C ILE A 88 -15.98 11.59 -9.51
N LYS A 89 -15.55 12.64 -10.22
CA LYS A 89 -14.26 13.31 -9.97
C LYS A 89 -14.13 13.82 -8.53
N ARG A 90 -15.21 14.41 -7.96
CA ARG A 90 -15.21 14.87 -6.57
C ARG A 90 -15.05 13.70 -5.58
N ILE A 91 -15.75 12.59 -5.83
CA ILE A 91 -15.65 11.40 -4.99
C ILE A 91 -14.24 10.80 -5.09
N ASP A 92 -13.66 10.72 -6.28
CA ASP A 92 -12.30 10.23 -6.49
C ASP A 92 -11.27 11.05 -5.71
N LYS A 93 -11.38 12.39 -5.77
CA LYS A 93 -10.52 13.28 -4.99
C LYS A 93 -10.68 13.03 -3.48
N ARG A 94 -11.92 12.85 -2.99
CA ARG A 94 -12.16 12.56 -1.57
C ARG A 94 -11.60 11.20 -1.16
N LEU A 95 -11.78 10.17 -1.96
CA LEU A 95 -11.20 8.83 -1.72
C LEU A 95 -9.67 8.88 -1.68
N MET A 96 -9.06 9.67 -2.57
CA MET A 96 -7.61 9.91 -2.56
C MET A 96 -7.18 10.60 -1.26
N ASN A 97 -7.86 11.68 -0.86
CA ASN A 97 -7.53 12.41 0.36
C ASN A 97 -7.65 11.54 1.62
N ILE A 98 -8.68 10.68 1.71
CA ILE A 98 -8.86 9.75 2.84
C ILE A 98 -7.67 8.77 2.92
N ARG A 99 -7.20 8.26 1.78
CA ARG A 99 -6.02 7.38 1.76
C ARG A 99 -4.76 8.12 2.18
N ASP A 100 -4.55 9.32 1.63
CA ASP A 100 -3.38 10.13 1.91
C ASP A 100 -3.32 10.52 3.38
N ASP A 101 -4.45 10.90 3.97
CA ASP A 101 -4.56 11.21 5.39
C ASP A 101 -4.24 9.97 6.26
N CYS A 102 -4.80 8.81 5.90
CA CYS A 102 -4.48 7.55 6.57
C CYS A 102 -2.98 7.24 6.53
N HIS A 103 -2.36 7.31 5.35
CA HIS A 103 -0.93 7.08 5.18
C HIS A 103 -0.09 8.09 6.00
N ASN A 104 -0.47 9.36 5.96
CA ASN A 104 0.23 10.40 6.71
C ASN A 104 0.16 10.17 8.22
N ARG A 105 -0.99 9.74 8.75
CA ARG A 105 -1.15 9.41 10.18
C ARG A 105 -0.27 8.23 10.57
N ILE A 106 -0.31 7.13 9.80
CA ILE A 106 0.51 5.94 10.05
C ILE A 106 1.99 6.31 10.06
N ILE A 107 2.45 7.05 9.06
CA ILE A 107 3.85 7.47 8.97
C ILE A 107 4.22 8.41 10.11
N THR A 108 3.32 9.32 10.51
CA THR A 108 3.56 10.20 11.66
C THR A 108 3.71 9.39 12.93
N ASP A 109 2.87 8.39 13.15
CA ASP A 109 2.92 7.53 14.33
C ASP A 109 4.22 6.72 14.39
N ILE A 110 4.63 6.10 13.28
CA ILE A 110 5.91 5.39 13.16
C ILE A 110 7.11 6.32 13.45
N LEU A 111 7.02 7.59 13.04
CA LEU A 111 8.09 8.58 13.18
C LEU A 111 7.97 9.45 14.44
N LEU A 112 7.03 9.19 15.36
CA LEU A 112 7.00 9.82 16.68
C LEU A 112 8.30 9.55 17.46
N LYS A 113 8.80 8.33 17.36
CA LYS A 113 10.14 7.93 17.79
C LYS A 113 10.87 7.39 16.57
N PRO A 114 11.67 8.22 15.87
CA PRO A 114 12.25 7.81 14.59
C PRO A 114 13.22 6.64 14.81
N PRO A 115 13.02 5.49 14.13
CA PRO A 115 13.94 4.36 14.23
C PRO A 115 15.22 4.65 13.42
N LYS A 116 16.31 3.94 13.73
CA LYS A 116 17.55 3.98 12.96
C LYS A 116 17.33 3.49 11.52
N MET A 117 16.52 2.44 11.38
CA MET A 117 16.29 1.82 10.10
C MET A 117 14.84 1.32 9.96
N ILE A 118 14.26 1.51 8.78
CA ILE A 118 12.99 0.92 8.39
C ILE A 118 13.25 -0.02 7.22
N VAL A 119 12.80 -1.27 7.35
CA VAL A 119 12.91 -2.29 6.30
C VAL A 119 11.54 -2.57 5.73
N LEU A 120 11.43 -2.48 4.41
CA LEU A 120 10.19 -2.73 3.65
C LEU A 120 10.42 -3.86 2.67
N GLU A 121 9.36 -4.60 2.36
CA GLU A 121 9.35 -5.54 1.26
C GLU A 121 9.40 -4.83 -0.11
N ASP A 122 10.11 -5.41 -1.08
CA ASP A 122 10.04 -4.95 -2.48
C ASP A 122 8.74 -5.42 -3.13
N LEU A 123 7.68 -4.64 -2.90
CA LEU A 123 6.43 -4.84 -3.61
C LEU A 123 6.61 -4.43 -5.07
N TYR A 124 6.74 -5.41 -5.95
CA TYR A 124 6.78 -5.19 -7.40
C TYR A 124 5.39 -4.79 -7.93
N ILE A 125 4.94 -3.63 -7.45
CA ILE A 125 3.59 -3.08 -7.72
C ILE A 125 3.36 -2.89 -9.23
N GLN A 126 4.41 -2.72 -10.02
CA GLN A 126 4.29 -2.57 -11.47
C GLN A 126 3.81 -3.86 -12.16
N GLN A 127 4.30 -5.04 -11.78
CA GLN A 127 3.77 -6.31 -12.32
C GLN A 127 2.39 -6.65 -11.77
N MET A 128 2.15 -6.35 -10.48
CA MET A 128 0.84 -6.58 -9.86
C MET A 128 -0.24 -5.64 -10.41
N SER A 129 0.13 -4.49 -10.99
CA SER A 129 -0.76 -3.53 -11.64
C SER A 129 -0.60 -3.47 -13.16
N SER A 130 0.45 -4.12 -13.72
CA SER A 130 0.68 -4.12 -15.16
C SER A 130 -0.46 -4.83 -15.88
N LYS A 131 -0.75 -4.32 -17.05
CA LYS A 131 -1.73 -4.82 -18.03
C LYS A 131 -1.31 -6.16 -18.66
N VAL A 132 -0.75 -7.10 -17.88
CA VAL A 132 -0.60 -8.46 -18.37
C VAL A 132 -2.02 -8.91 -18.67
N LYS A 133 -2.31 -8.97 -19.96
CA LYS A 133 -3.57 -9.36 -20.63
C LYS A 133 -4.68 -9.65 -19.63
N ARG A 134 -5.47 -8.62 -19.29
CA ARG A 134 -6.56 -8.72 -18.30
C ARG A 134 -7.56 -9.82 -18.65
N ASP A 135 -7.54 -10.25 -19.88
CA ASP A 135 -8.45 -11.28 -20.39
C ASP A 135 -8.10 -12.67 -19.86
N ASP A 136 -6.81 -12.94 -19.58
CA ASP A 136 -6.33 -14.23 -19.07
C ASP A 136 -6.34 -14.34 -17.54
N MET A 137 -6.70 -13.27 -16.83
CA MET A 137 -6.71 -13.26 -15.36
C MET A 137 -8.02 -13.83 -14.80
N THR A 138 -7.93 -14.65 -13.76
CA THR A 138 -9.10 -15.09 -12.98
C THR A 138 -9.79 -13.91 -12.30
N TYR A 139 -11.05 -14.09 -11.91
CA TYR A 139 -11.78 -13.06 -11.15
C TYR A 139 -11.06 -12.66 -9.86
N GLU A 140 -10.50 -13.61 -9.14
CA GLU A 140 -9.76 -13.39 -7.89
C GLU A 140 -8.48 -12.57 -8.12
N GLN A 141 -7.71 -12.88 -9.17
CA GLN A 141 -6.53 -12.13 -9.56
C GLN A 141 -6.87 -10.68 -9.94
N LYS A 142 -7.95 -10.47 -10.71
CA LYS A 142 -8.47 -9.12 -11.03
C LYS A 142 -8.84 -8.34 -9.79
N GLN A 143 -9.47 -9.01 -8.81
CA GLN A 143 -9.87 -8.38 -7.55
C GLN A 143 -8.66 -8.06 -6.66
N ALA A 144 -7.68 -8.95 -6.58
CA ALA A 144 -6.44 -8.73 -5.84
C ALA A 144 -5.66 -7.53 -6.40
N SER A 145 -5.43 -7.49 -7.71
CA SER A 145 -4.77 -6.37 -8.40
C SER A 145 -5.47 -5.03 -8.15
N LYS A 146 -6.80 -5.03 -8.16
CA LYS A 146 -7.60 -3.85 -7.84
C LYS A 146 -7.43 -3.39 -6.40
N ASN A 147 -7.44 -4.32 -5.44
CA ASN A 147 -7.27 -4.01 -4.02
C ASN A 147 -5.90 -3.39 -3.75
N ILE A 148 -4.84 -3.90 -4.37
CA ILE A 148 -3.47 -3.35 -4.29
C ILE A 148 -3.43 -1.92 -4.82
N THR A 149 -4.04 -1.69 -5.99
CA THR A 149 -4.12 -0.35 -6.59
C THR A 149 -4.93 0.61 -5.72
N GLU A 150 -6.05 0.14 -5.14
CA GLU A 150 -6.89 0.94 -4.24
C GLU A 150 -6.18 1.27 -2.92
N ALA A 151 -5.34 0.39 -2.38
CA ALA A 151 -4.56 0.64 -1.17
C ALA A 151 -3.44 1.67 -1.38
N SER A 152 -2.99 1.87 -2.62
CA SER A 152 -1.92 2.83 -2.96
C SER A 152 -0.62 2.65 -2.19
N LEU A 153 -0.18 1.40 -1.99
CA LEU A 153 1.02 1.05 -1.20
C LEU A 153 2.29 1.74 -1.74
N ARG A 154 2.40 1.92 -3.07
CA ARG A 154 3.49 2.70 -3.66
C ARG A 154 3.53 4.14 -3.14
N LYS A 155 2.36 4.77 -2.98
CA LYS A 155 2.28 6.14 -2.47
C LYS A 155 2.69 6.21 -1.00
N PHE A 156 2.29 5.22 -0.19
CA PHE A 156 2.77 5.09 1.19
C PHE A 156 4.31 5.10 1.25
N ARG A 157 4.96 4.25 0.45
CA ARG A 157 6.43 4.18 0.36
C ARG A 157 7.04 5.53 -0.05
N LEU A 158 6.47 6.22 -1.04
CA LEU A 158 6.95 7.54 -1.47
C LEU A 158 6.85 8.58 -0.36
N ILE A 159 5.70 8.66 0.33
CA ILE A 159 5.50 9.61 1.44
C ILE A 159 6.47 9.30 2.59
N LEU A 160 6.63 8.01 2.93
CA LEU A 160 7.57 7.58 3.96
C LEU A 160 9.00 7.99 3.60
N THR A 161 9.46 7.67 2.39
CA THR A 161 10.80 8.03 1.90
C THR A 161 11.06 9.53 1.94
N ASP A 162 10.07 10.34 1.60
CA ASP A 162 10.21 11.79 1.65
C ASP A 162 10.28 12.31 3.10
N ARG A 163 9.44 11.78 3.97
CA ARG A 163 9.40 12.22 5.37
C ARG A 163 10.64 11.87 6.17
N ILE A 164 11.22 10.69 5.98
CA ILE A 164 12.42 10.27 6.72
C ILE A 164 13.66 11.13 6.41
N ARG A 165 13.67 11.88 5.29
CA ARG A 165 14.77 12.82 4.99
C ARG A 165 15.00 13.86 6.09
N LYS A 166 13.99 14.09 6.96
CA LYS A 166 14.06 15.00 8.09
C LYS A 166 14.71 14.36 9.34
N TYR A 167 14.86 13.04 9.33
CA TYR A 167 15.37 12.24 10.43
C TYR A 167 16.67 11.53 10.02
N ASN A 168 17.37 10.98 10.98
CA ASN A 168 18.56 10.14 10.71
C ASN A 168 18.16 8.65 10.52
N THR A 169 17.04 8.42 9.88
CA THR A 169 16.49 7.08 9.63
C THR A 169 16.88 6.62 8.23
N LYS A 170 17.31 5.36 8.09
CA LYS A 170 17.58 4.73 6.80
C LYS A 170 16.37 3.91 6.36
N ILE A 171 16.09 3.87 5.05
CA ILE A 171 15.17 2.89 4.46
C ILE A 171 15.99 1.83 3.73
N VAL A 172 15.66 0.59 4.00
CA VAL A 172 16.16 -0.58 3.28
C VAL A 172 14.98 -1.28 2.64
N ILE A 173 15.14 -1.67 1.38
CA ILE A 173 14.18 -2.51 0.68
C ILE A 173 14.76 -3.91 0.66
N ALA A 174 14.05 -4.85 1.25
CA ALA A 174 14.44 -6.25 1.24
C ALA A 174 14.44 -6.80 -0.19
N ASP A 175 15.30 -7.77 -0.46
CA ASP A 175 15.31 -8.43 -1.75
C ASP A 175 13.95 -9.04 -2.09
N ARG A 176 13.57 -9.00 -3.36
CA ARG A 176 12.29 -9.52 -3.86
C ARG A 176 12.05 -10.99 -3.52
N TYR A 177 13.11 -11.78 -3.53
CA TYR A 177 13.04 -13.21 -3.28
C TYR A 177 13.18 -13.55 -1.80
N TYR A 178 13.35 -12.54 -0.94
CA TYR A 178 13.38 -12.75 0.50
C TYR A 178 12.04 -13.30 1.00
N ALA A 179 12.06 -14.52 1.49
CA ALA A 179 10.87 -15.26 1.87
C ALA A 179 10.36 -14.86 3.27
N SER A 180 10.11 -13.56 3.50
CA SER A 180 9.71 -13.00 4.80
C SER A 180 8.52 -13.73 5.44
N THR A 181 7.51 -14.09 4.65
CA THR A 181 6.29 -14.77 5.12
C THR A 181 6.48 -16.28 5.35
N LYS A 182 7.50 -16.89 4.73
CA LYS A 182 7.73 -18.35 4.76
C LYS A 182 8.82 -18.75 5.76
N THR A 183 9.61 -17.80 6.25
CA THR A 183 10.70 -18.01 7.19
C THR A 183 10.19 -17.85 8.62
N CYS A 184 10.58 -18.73 9.51
CA CYS A 184 10.28 -18.60 10.93
C CYS A 184 11.09 -17.46 11.56
N SER A 185 10.44 -16.51 12.21
CA SER A 185 11.13 -15.39 12.85
C SER A 185 11.93 -15.79 14.09
N CYS A 186 11.71 -16.99 14.63
CA CYS A 186 12.43 -17.52 15.78
C CYS A 186 13.66 -18.34 15.37
N CYS A 187 13.46 -19.40 14.58
CA CYS A 187 14.55 -20.37 14.29
C CYS A 187 15.05 -20.31 12.83
N GLY A 188 14.47 -19.48 11.97
CA GLY A 188 14.87 -19.35 10.57
C GLY A 188 14.41 -20.50 9.64
N ASN A 189 13.70 -21.52 10.15
CA ASN A 189 13.19 -22.61 9.33
C ASN A 189 12.21 -22.08 8.27
N ILE A 190 12.32 -22.62 7.04
CA ILE A 190 11.47 -22.18 5.92
C ILE A 190 10.38 -23.22 5.69
N LYS A 191 9.14 -22.77 5.69
CA LYS A 191 7.94 -23.57 5.45
C LYS A 191 7.17 -23.06 4.24
N LYS A 192 6.60 -23.97 3.46
CA LYS A 192 5.64 -23.59 2.43
C LYS A 192 4.36 -23.08 3.07
N MET A 193 3.94 -21.88 2.68
CA MET A 193 2.72 -21.22 3.16
C MET A 193 1.77 -20.98 1.98
N GLU A 194 0.50 -21.28 2.18
CA GLU A 194 -0.54 -20.95 1.22
C GLU A 194 -1.02 -19.49 1.44
N ILE A 195 -1.60 -18.89 0.40
CA ILE A 195 -2.07 -17.49 0.46
C ILE A 195 -3.17 -17.31 1.51
N GLN A 196 -3.93 -18.36 1.78
CA GLN A 196 -5.05 -18.36 2.71
C GLN A 196 -4.61 -18.46 4.17
N ASP A 197 -3.41 -18.99 4.43
CA ASP A 197 -2.90 -19.17 5.78
C ASP A 197 -2.67 -17.82 6.45
N ARG A 198 -3.24 -17.63 7.62
CA ARG A 198 -3.09 -16.40 8.43
C ARG A 198 -2.19 -16.60 9.63
N VAL A 199 -1.96 -17.82 10.03
CA VAL A 199 -1.12 -18.20 11.16
C VAL A 199 0.08 -18.97 10.66
N TYR A 200 1.25 -18.52 11.06
CA TYR A 200 2.50 -19.24 10.87
C TYR A 200 2.69 -20.19 12.06
N ASN A 201 2.75 -21.48 11.79
CA ASN A 201 3.02 -22.50 12.80
C ASN A 201 4.32 -23.21 12.43
N CYS A 202 5.35 -23.04 13.24
CA CYS A 202 6.67 -23.65 12.99
C CYS A 202 6.74 -25.05 13.58
N GLU A 203 6.99 -26.05 12.75
CA GLU A 203 7.13 -27.46 13.16
C GLU A 203 8.46 -27.73 13.89
N TYR A 204 9.44 -26.81 13.77
CA TYR A 204 10.78 -26.96 14.33
C TYR A 204 10.90 -26.42 15.75
N CYS A 205 10.38 -25.21 15.99
CA CYS A 205 10.47 -24.53 17.28
C CYS A 205 9.12 -24.32 17.96
N ASN A 206 8.04 -24.84 17.40
CA ASN A 206 6.66 -24.73 17.89
C ASN A 206 6.14 -23.27 18.00
N LEU A 207 6.79 -22.32 17.34
CA LEU A 207 6.30 -20.93 17.29
C LEU A 207 4.98 -20.88 16.55
N VAL A 208 3.95 -20.32 17.20
CA VAL A 208 2.66 -19.99 16.59
C VAL A 208 2.50 -18.49 16.61
N ILE A 209 2.45 -17.88 15.44
CA ILE A 209 2.42 -16.42 15.29
C ILE A 209 1.56 -16.03 14.08
N ASP A 210 0.99 -14.82 14.09
CA ASP A 210 0.34 -14.26 12.90
C ASP A 210 1.35 -14.11 11.76
N ARG A 211 0.95 -14.49 10.54
CA ARG A 211 1.84 -14.51 9.37
C ARG A 211 2.41 -13.13 9.03
N ASP A 212 1.57 -12.08 9.09
CA ASP A 212 1.96 -10.74 8.71
C ASP A 212 2.92 -10.13 9.77
N LEU A 213 2.72 -10.49 11.06
CA LEU A 213 3.66 -10.14 12.12
C LEU A 213 4.98 -10.90 11.98
N ASN A 214 4.94 -12.20 11.69
CA ASN A 214 6.15 -13.00 11.39
C ASN A 214 6.95 -12.37 10.26
N ALA A 215 6.28 -11.95 9.17
CA ALA A 215 6.92 -11.29 8.04
C ALA A 215 7.56 -9.95 8.45
N ALA A 216 6.87 -9.14 9.25
CA ALA A 216 7.40 -7.87 9.72
C ALA A 216 8.65 -8.06 10.62
N ILE A 217 8.66 -9.06 11.50
CA ILE A 217 9.83 -9.39 12.33
C ILE A 217 11.00 -9.86 11.44
N ASN A 218 10.74 -10.71 10.46
CA ASN A 218 11.77 -11.15 9.51
C ASN A 218 12.35 -9.99 8.71
N LEU A 219 11.53 -9.01 8.32
CA LEU A 219 11.99 -7.79 7.66
C LEU A 219 12.88 -6.96 8.60
N ALA A 220 12.53 -6.82 9.89
CA ALA A 220 13.39 -6.12 10.85
C ALA A 220 14.75 -6.79 11.00
N ASN A 221 14.81 -8.11 10.90
CA ASN A 221 16.03 -8.91 11.00
C ASN A 221 16.76 -9.07 9.65
N TYR A 222 16.25 -8.45 8.58
CA TYR A 222 16.85 -8.56 7.26
C TYR A 222 18.26 -7.98 7.24
N LYS A 223 19.25 -8.84 7.02
CA LYS A 223 20.65 -8.44 6.81
C LYS A 223 20.88 -8.25 5.31
N GLN A 224 21.17 -7.03 4.90
CA GLN A 224 21.59 -6.76 3.54
C GLN A 224 22.91 -7.51 3.31
N ILE A 225 22.90 -8.55 2.47
CA ILE A 225 24.13 -9.20 2.04
C ILE A 225 24.78 -8.21 1.08
N THR A 226 25.79 -7.50 1.56
CA THR A 226 26.68 -6.71 0.70
C THR A 226 27.56 -7.73 -0.02
N ILE A 227 27.28 -7.98 -1.30
CA ILE A 227 28.12 -8.77 -2.19
C ILE A 227 29.23 -7.86 -2.71
#